data_8c7a8949262709f9c1ab770856ea916c
#
_entry.id   8c7a8949262709f9c1ab770856ea916c
#
_cell.length_a   1.000
_cell.length_b   1.000
_cell.length_c   1.000
_cell.angle_alpha   90.00
_cell.angle_beta   90.00
_cell.angle_gamma   90.00
#
_symmetry.space_group_name_H-M   'P 1'
#
loop_
_entity.id
_entity.type
_entity.pdbx_description
1 polymer ?
#
loop_
_entity_poly.entity_id
_entity_poly.type
_entity_poly.pdbx_seq_one_letter_code
_entity_poly.pdbx_strand_id
1 'polypeptide(L)'
;MEGTIGEVRSFAGTFAPLNWQFCQGQLLSIAANTALFSIIGTTYGGDGVSNFQLPNLQSRIVIGAGQGTGLPLYNVGQVLGEEAHTSTINEMPSHNHTVTSQTDNTPSTATFTLNGLNASGGKPDPQNNVLAQDSGGKTIYAPSGLTTNAMNSGSVVLNSFTSSVPTVTVNPAGNSVAHPNIQPVCGINYIICVQGIFPSRD
;
A
#
# COMPACT_ATOMS: atom_id res chain seq x y z
N MET A 1 -24.69 -9.60 -43.99
CA MET A 1 -24.14 -10.60 -43.04
C MET A 1 -25.31 -11.18 -42.27
N GLU A 2 -25.66 -12.43 -42.53
CA GLU A 2 -26.72 -13.10 -41.76
C GLU A 2 -26.20 -13.51 -40.38
N GLY A 3 -27.04 -13.40 -39.38
CA GLY A 3 -26.78 -13.81 -38.02
C GLY A 3 -28.04 -14.24 -37.28
N THR A 4 -27.88 -14.95 -36.17
CA THR A 4 -28.96 -15.26 -35.26
C THR A 4 -29.21 -14.07 -34.34
N ILE A 5 -30.49 -13.67 -34.17
CA ILE A 5 -30.85 -12.54 -33.30
C ILE A 5 -30.27 -12.77 -31.89
N GLY A 6 -29.59 -11.77 -31.32
CA GLY A 6 -28.91 -11.87 -30.03
C GLY A 6 -27.50 -12.44 -30.10
N GLU A 7 -27.03 -12.89 -31.26
CA GLU A 7 -25.63 -13.35 -31.42
C GLU A 7 -24.66 -12.18 -31.31
N VAL A 8 -23.60 -12.37 -30.54
CA VAL A 8 -22.51 -11.40 -30.37
C VAL A 8 -21.25 -11.90 -31.07
N ARG A 9 -20.63 -11.04 -31.88
CA ARG A 9 -19.37 -11.33 -32.58
C ARG A 9 -18.35 -10.23 -32.36
N SER A 10 -17.07 -10.60 -32.36
CA SER A 10 -15.99 -9.63 -32.51
C SER A 10 -15.89 -9.13 -33.96
N PHE A 11 -15.69 -7.83 -34.15
CA PHE A 11 -15.66 -7.19 -35.45
C PHE A 11 -14.62 -6.07 -35.52
N ALA A 12 -13.71 -6.15 -36.45
CA ALA A 12 -12.61 -5.20 -36.58
C ALA A 12 -12.96 -3.89 -37.32
N GLY A 13 -14.16 -3.79 -37.90
CA GLY A 13 -14.60 -2.61 -38.66
C GLY A 13 -15.01 -1.44 -37.78
N THR A 14 -15.03 -0.24 -38.37
CA THR A 14 -15.38 1.02 -37.71
C THR A 14 -16.87 1.39 -37.81
N PHE A 15 -17.69 0.59 -38.50
CA PHE A 15 -19.13 0.76 -38.61
C PHE A 15 -19.81 -0.58 -38.40
N ALA A 16 -21.00 -0.57 -37.83
CA ALA A 16 -21.80 -1.78 -37.65
C ALA A 16 -22.41 -2.19 -39.01
N PRO A 17 -22.32 -3.47 -39.44
CA PRO A 17 -22.97 -3.97 -40.65
C PRO A 17 -24.50 -3.84 -40.57
N LEU A 18 -25.18 -3.92 -41.71
CA LEU A 18 -26.64 -3.94 -41.78
C LEU A 18 -27.20 -5.03 -40.84
N ASN A 19 -28.23 -4.73 -40.10
CA ASN A 19 -28.90 -5.60 -39.10
C ASN A 19 -28.05 -5.91 -37.85
N TRP A 20 -26.89 -5.26 -37.68
CA TRP A 20 -26.04 -5.36 -36.50
C TRP A 20 -25.88 -4.00 -35.81
N GLN A 21 -25.63 -4.00 -34.52
CA GLN A 21 -25.27 -2.83 -33.75
C GLN A 21 -24.05 -3.10 -32.85
N PHE A 22 -23.29 -2.05 -32.51
CA PHE A 22 -22.22 -2.18 -31.56
C PHE A 22 -22.74 -2.47 -30.15
N CYS A 23 -21.99 -3.25 -29.37
CA CYS A 23 -22.26 -3.52 -27.97
C CYS A 23 -21.72 -2.41 -27.09
N GLN A 24 -22.39 -1.24 -27.06
CA GLN A 24 -21.95 -0.02 -26.35
C GLN A 24 -22.93 0.43 -25.28
N GLY A 25 -23.88 -0.46 -24.89
CA GLY A 25 -24.87 -0.15 -23.85
C GLY A 25 -25.96 0.82 -24.27
N GLN A 26 -26.19 1.02 -25.56
CA GLN A 26 -27.24 1.93 -26.03
C GLN A 26 -28.65 1.36 -25.78
N LEU A 27 -29.60 2.27 -25.56
CA LEU A 27 -31.00 1.93 -25.39
C LEU A 27 -31.68 1.72 -26.75
N LEU A 28 -32.47 0.67 -26.87
CA LEU A 28 -33.27 0.36 -28.03
C LEU A 28 -34.76 0.37 -27.66
N SER A 29 -35.60 0.82 -28.59
CA SER A 29 -37.07 0.73 -28.44
C SER A 29 -37.51 -0.71 -28.56
N ILE A 30 -38.35 -1.17 -27.61
CA ILE A 30 -38.95 -2.51 -27.63
C ILE A 30 -39.86 -2.66 -28.85
N ALA A 31 -40.66 -1.62 -29.18
CA ALA A 31 -41.57 -1.66 -30.31
C ALA A 31 -40.87 -1.91 -31.67
N ALA A 32 -39.65 -1.39 -31.82
CA ALA A 32 -38.86 -1.59 -33.04
C ALA A 32 -38.00 -2.86 -33.05
N ASN A 33 -37.81 -3.51 -31.89
CA ASN A 33 -36.87 -4.62 -31.72
C ASN A 33 -37.45 -5.75 -30.87
N THR A 34 -38.71 -6.06 -31.05
CA THR A 34 -39.48 -7.03 -30.23
C THR A 34 -38.86 -8.41 -30.20
N ALA A 35 -38.32 -8.88 -31.34
CA ALA A 35 -37.67 -10.18 -31.45
C ALA A 35 -36.39 -10.26 -30.59
N LEU A 36 -35.56 -9.23 -30.64
CA LEU A 36 -34.36 -9.17 -29.79
C LEU A 36 -34.70 -9.04 -28.32
N PHE A 37 -35.72 -8.19 -28.00
CA PHE A 37 -36.19 -8.03 -26.62
C PHE A 37 -36.69 -9.35 -26.02
N SER A 38 -37.42 -10.18 -26.81
CA SER A 38 -37.88 -11.49 -26.33
C SER A 38 -36.73 -12.46 -25.96
N ILE A 39 -35.53 -12.23 -26.45
CA ILE A 39 -34.36 -13.07 -26.21
C ILE A 39 -33.54 -12.54 -25.00
N ILE A 40 -33.19 -11.24 -25.01
CA ILE A 40 -32.29 -10.68 -24.01
C ILE A 40 -33.00 -9.96 -22.84
N GLY A 41 -34.27 -9.57 -23.06
CA GLY A 41 -35.04 -8.86 -22.03
C GLY A 41 -34.34 -7.60 -21.52
N THR A 42 -34.38 -7.38 -20.22
CA THR A 42 -33.72 -6.29 -19.50
C THR A 42 -32.42 -6.74 -18.82
N THR A 43 -31.84 -7.84 -19.26
CA THR A 43 -30.60 -8.42 -18.65
C THR A 43 -29.46 -7.41 -18.59
N TYR A 44 -29.36 -6.51 -19.55
CA TYR A 44 -28.32 -5.47 -19.63
C TYR A 44 -28.82 -4.08 -19.24
N GLY A 45 -30.11 -3.93 -18.86
CA GLY A 45 -30.73 -2.68 -18.43
C GLY A 45 -31.94 -2.27 -19.28
N GLY A 46 -32.41 -1.05 -19.06
CA GLY A 46 -33.63 -0.51 -19.64
C GLY A 46 -34.83 -0.60 -18.69
N ASP A 47 -36.00 -0.01 -19.11
CA ASP A 47 -37.22 0.03 -18.29
C ASP A 47 -38.11 -1.21 -18.48
N GLY A 48 -37.86 -2.02 -19.53
CA GLY A 48 -38.66 -3.21 -19.86
C GLY A 48 -40.07 -2.93 -20.34
N VAL A 49 -40.43 -1.66 -20.52
CA VAL A 49 -41.77 -1.20 -20.94
C VAL A 49 -41.69 -0.54 -22.33
N SER A 50 -40.81 0.43 -22.48
CA SER A 50 -40.61 1.16 -23.74
C SER A 50 -39.23 0.88 -24.36
N ASN A 51 -38.25 0.58 -23.53
CA ASN A 51 -36.89 0.38 -23.97
C ASN A 51 -36.18 -0.74 -23.20
N PHE A 52 -35.10 -1.24 -23.80
CA PHE A 52 -34.14 -2.15 -23.20
C PHE A 52 -32.73 -1.77 -23.64
N GLN A 53 -31.71 -2.26 -22.94
CA GLN A 53 -30.34 -1.89 -23.18
C GLN A 53 -29.56 -3.05 -23.82
N LEU A 54 -28.68 -2.72 -24.76
CA LEU A 54 -27.71 -3.66 -25.31
C LEU A 54 -26.54 -3.88 -24.33
N PRO A 55 -25.83 -5.02 -24.43
CA PRO A 55 -24.58 -5.21 -23.68
C PRO A 55 -23.61 -4.04 -23.88
N ASN A 56 -22.91 -3.62 -22.83
CA ASN A 56 -21.79 -2.70 -22.93
C ASN A 56 -20.48 -3.50 -22.76
N LEU A 57 -19.80 -3.74 -23.86
CA LEU A 57 -18.53 -4.50 -23.91
C LEU A 57 -17.30 -3.60 -24.15
N GLN A 58 -17.46 -2.26 -24.07
CA GLN A 58 -16.37 -1.32 -24.20
C GLN A 58 -15.42 -1.49 -23.00
N SER A 59 -14.12 -1.61 -23.30
CA SER A 59 -13.07 -1.87 -22.29
C SER A 59 -13.30 -3.13 -21.43
N ARG A 60 -14.03 -4.13 -21.95
CA ARG A 60 -14.38 -5.34 -21.20
C ARG A 60 -13.99 -6.61 -21.91
N ILE A 61 -13.57 -7.61 -21.15
CA ILE A 61 -13.34 -8.98 -21.62
C ILE A 61 -14.60 -9.78 -21.36
N VAL A 62 -15.06 -10.56 -22.36
CA VAL A 62 -16.20 -11.45 -22.22
C VAL A 62 -15.75 -12.74 -21.56
N ILE A 63 -16.49 -13.15 -20.51
CA ILE A 63 -16.29 -14.43 -19.83
C ILE A 63 -17.54 -15.30 -19.95
N GLY A 64 -17.40 -16.62 -19.83
CA GLY A 64 -18.54 -17.54 -19.83
C GLY A 64 -19.38 -17.39 -18.58
N ALA A 65 -20.71 -17.24 -18.75
CA ALA A 65 -21.66 -17.27 -17.63
C ALA A 65 -21.85 -18.69 -17.11
N GLY A 66 -22.23 -18.81 -15.84
CA GLY A 66 -22.41 -20.09 -15.14
C GLY A 66 -21.34 -20.33 -14.07
N GLN A 67 -21.37 -21.53 -13.50
CA GLN A 67 -20.41 -21.93 -12.46
C GLN A 67 -19.65 -23.16 -12.91
N GLY A 68 -18.34 -23.03 -13.13
CA GLY A 68 -17.45 -24.19 -13.28
C GLY A 68 -17.16 -24.88 -11.95
N THR A 69 -16.75 -26.14 -11.99
CA THR A 69 -16.40 -26.87 -10.77
C THR A 69 -15.27 -26.17 -10.00
N GLY A 70 -15.55 -25.77 -8.76
CA GLY A 70 -14.58 -25.06 -7.91
C GLY A 70 -14.36 -23.59 -8.27
N LEU A 71 -15.14 -23.03 -9.21
CA LEU A 71 -15.04 -21.63 -9.64
C LEU A 71 -16.22 -20.82 -9.16
N PRO A 72 -16.10 -19.47 -9.10
CA PRO A 72 -17.21 -18.56 -8.80
C PRO A 72 -18.34 -18.66 -9.84
N LEU A 73 -19.57 -18.36 -9.39
CA LEU A 73 -20.72 -18.22 -10.26
C LEU A 73 -20.72 -16.85 -10.92
N TYR A 74 -20.88 -16.82 -12.24
CA TYR A 74 -21.09 -15.60 -13.03
C TYR A 74 -22.44 -15.64 -13.71
N ASN A 75 -23.23 -14.58 -13.54
CA ASN A 75 -24.54 -14.45 -14.18
C ASN A 75 -24.43 -13.70 -15.51
N VAL A 76 -25.32 -14.01 -16.43
CA VAL A 76 -25.43 -13.26 -17.69
C VAL A 76 -25.73 -11.79 -17.37
N GLY A 77 -25.02 -10.87 -18.02
CA GLY A 77 -25.14 -9.43 -17.79
C GLY A 77 -24.34 -8.89 -16.59
N GLN A 78 -23.72 -9.77 -15.79
CA GLN A 78 -22.91 -9.33 -14.64
C GLN A 78 -21.64 -8.63 -15.10
N VAL A 79 -21.34 -7.48 -14.47
CA VAL A 79 -20.16 -6.66 -14.72
C VAL A 79 -19.24 -6.75 -13.51
N LEU A 80 -17.96 -7.04 -13.74
CA LEU A 80 -16.96 -7.26 -12.69
C LEU A 80 -15.61 -6.66 -13.10
N GLY A 81 -14.72 -6.51 -12.11
CA GLY A 81 -13.36 -6.04 -12.30
C GLY A 81 -13.23 -4.54 -12.47
N GLU A 82 -12.00 -4.07 -12.50
CA GLU A 82 -11.61 -2.67 -12.63
C GLU A 82 -10.36 -2.51 -13.48
N GLU A 83 -10.26 -1.41 -14.23
CA GLU A 83 -9.12 -1.11 -15.10
C GLU A 83 -7.91 -0.58 -14.33
N ALA A 84 -8.13 0.06 -13.20
CA ALA A 84 -7.08 0.58 -12.34
C ALA A 84 -7.39 0.20 -10.90
N HIS A 85 -6.38 -0.25 -10.18
CA HIS A 85 -6.49 -0.71 -8.81
C HIS A 85 -5.55 0.06 -7.88
N THR A 86 -6.05 0.44 -6.72
CA THR A 86 -5.23 0.99 -5.63
C THR A 86 -5.14 -0.04 -4.51
N SER A 87 -3.96 -0.64 -4.35
CA SER A 87 -3.76 -1.65 -3.33
C SER A 87 -4.00 -1.10 -1.92
N THR A 88 -4.80 -1.80 -1.15
CA THR A 88 -5.06 -1.52 0.26
C THR A 88 -4.11 -2.31 1.16
N ILE A 89 -4.01 -1.91 2.44
CA ILE A 89 -3.18 -2.64 3.42
C ILE A 89 -3.63 -4.11 3.56
N ASN A 90 -4.92 -4.38 3.44
CA ASN A 90 -5.47 -5.75 3.57
C ASN A 90 -5.14 -6.66 2.39
N GLU A 91 -4.76 -6.10 1.25
CA GLU A 91 -4.39 -6.84 0.03
C GLU A 91 -2.90 -7.15 -0.03
N MET A 92 -2.10 -6.52 0.82
CA MET A 92 -0.68 -6.83 0.91
C MET A 92 -0.45 -8.10 1.74
N PRO A 93 0.39 -9.03 1.27
CA PRO A 93 0.81 -10.16 2.07
C PRO A 93 1.47 -9.70 3.38
N SER A 94 1.32 -10.48 4.45
CA SER A 94 2.04 -10.22 5.70
C SER A 94 3.55 -10.23 5.44
N HIS A 95 4.20 -9.16 5.77
CA HIS A 95 5.65 -9.01 5.60
C HIS A 95 6.26 -8.26 6.78
N ASN A 96 7.60 -8.42 7.02
CA ASN A 96 8.39 -7.75 8.04
C ASN A 96 9.57 -7.02 7.41
N HIS A 97 9.91 -5.87 7.98
CA HIS A 97 11.16 -5.18 7.65
C HIS A 97 12.20 -5.52 8.71
N THR A 98 13.31 -6.11 8.31
CA THR A 98 14.46 -6.28 9.19
C THR A 98 15.24 -4.96 9.23
N VAL A 99 15.19 -4.30 10.36
CA VAL A 99 16.00 -3.12 10.58
C VAL A 99 17.28 -3.54 11.28
N THR A 100 18.40 -3.49 10.60
CA THR A 100 19.72 -3.55 11.23
C THR A 100 20.07 -2.16 11.74
N SER A 101 19.86 -1.91 13.03
CA SER A 101 20.48 -0.75 13.65
C SER A 101 21.99 -1.06 13.72
N GLN A 102 22.80 -0.36 12.97
CA GLN A 102 24.20 -0.24 13.33
C GLN A 102 24.24 0.59 14.62
N THR A 103 24.35 -0.09 15.73
CA THR A 103 24.91 0.55 16.89
C THR A 103 26.35 0.86 16.50
N ASP A 104 26.67 2.13 16.27
CA ASP A 104 28.05 2.56 16.38
C ASP A 104 28.48 2.15 17.78
N ASN A 105 29.15 1.00 17.85
CA ASN A 105 29.86 0.56 19.03
C ASN A 105 31.13 1.41 19.19
N THR A 106 31.07 2.69 18.98
CA THR A 106 32.01 3.61 19.57
C THR A 106 31.71 3.56 21.07
N PRO A 107 32.55 2.91 21.87
CA PRO A 107 32.36 2.95 23.30
C PRO A 107 32.35 4.43 23.68
N SER A 108 31.22 4.89 24.18
CA SER A 108 31.16 6.21 24.81
C SER A 108 32.05 6.14 26.03
N THR A 109 33.35 6.36 25.80
CA THR A 109 34.34 6.45 26.88
C THR A 109 34.06 7.77 27.62
N ALA A 110 33.25 7.70 28.64
CA ALA A 110 33.18 8.79 29.62
C ALA A 110 34.48 8.71 30.43
N THR A 111 35.42 9.58 30.12
CA THR A 111 36.66 9.69 30.91
C THR A 111 36.37 10.62 32.09
N PHE A 112 36.39 10.06 33.26
CA PHE A 112 36.27 10.83 34.51
C PHE A 112 37.66 10.93 35.13
N THR A 113 38.12 12.14 35.34
CA THR A 113 39.40 12.40 36.03
C THR A 113 39.10 13.07 37.37
N LEU A 114 39.37 12.38 38.46
CA LEU A 114 39.35 12.99 39.76
C LEU A 114 40.72 13.60 40.03
N ASN A 115 40.76 14.90 40.22
CA ASN A 115 41.98 15.64 40.49
C ASN A 115 42.09 15.98 41.99
N GLY A 116 43.28 15.84 42.51
CA GLY A 116 43.60 16.23 43.87
C GLY A 116 44.79 17.17 43.90
N LEU A 117 44.86 18.00 44.92
CA LEU A 117 46.00 18.87 45.17
C LEU A 117 47.01 18.14 46.06
N ASN A 118 48.29 18.05 45.61
CA ASN A 118 49.39 17.50 46.37
C ASN A 118 49.96 18.58 47.30
N ALA A 119 49.11 19.15 48.18
CA ALA A 119 49.50 20.12 49.19
C ALA A 119 48.43 20.08 50.30
N SER A 120 48.78 20.63 51.43
CA SER A 120 47.86 20.74 52.58
C SER A 120 46.57 21.45 52.24
N GLY A 121 45.44 20.86 52.63
CA GLY A 121 44.10 21.48 52.59
C GLY A 121 43.94 22.55 53.64
N GLY A 122 43.16 23.58 53.32
CA GLY A 122 42.85 24.66 54.27
C GLY A 122 41.37 24.93 54.41
N LYS A 123 40.50 24.09 53.78
CA LYS A 123 39.06 24.25 53.77
C LYS A 123 38.34 23.05 54.37
N PRO A 124 37.31 23.28 55.19
CA PRO A 124 36.59 22.19 55.84
C PRO A 124 35.48 21.58 54.98
N ASP A 125 35.05 22.22 53.92
CA ASP A 125 33.91 21.80 53.13
C ASP A 125 34.29 21.57 51.64
N PRO A 126 33.55 20.69 50.90
CA PRO A 126 33.81 20.34 49.50
C PRO A 126 33.31 21.39 48.48
N GLN A 127 32.45 22.32 48.86
CA GLN A 127 31.77 23.23 47.94
C GLN A 127 32.77 24.18 47.25
N ASN A 128 32.91 24.08 45.94
CA ASN A 128 33.85 24.83 45.12
C ASN A 128 35.33 24.62 45.52
N ASN A 129 35.62 23.47 46.10
CA ASN A 129 36.97 23.11 46.56
C ASN A 129 37.42 21.76 45.92
N VAL A 130 38.70 21.52 45.86
CA VAL A 130 39.29 20.25 45.38
C VAL A 130 39.83 19.46 46.53
N LEU A 131 39.91 18.12 46.35
CA LEU A 131 40.55 17.26 47.37
C LEU A 131 42.04 17.63 47.54
N ALA A 132 42.50 17.69 48.75
CA ALA A 132 43.85 18.03 49.13
C ALA A 132 44.42 17.01 50.11
N GLN A 133 45.75 17.07 50.35
CA GLN A 133 46.40 16.23 51.30
C GLN A 133 46.04 16.64 52.74
N ASP A 134 45.72 15.65 53.57
CA ASP A 134 45.57 15.87 55.02
C ASP A 134 46.93 16.13 55.66
N SER A 135 47.09 17.25 56.34
CA SER A 135 48.30 17.63 57.05
C SER A 135 48.17 17.44 58.56
N GLY A 136 47.36 16.46 59.02
CA GLY A 136 47.18 16.17 60.43
C GLY A 136 46.11 17.04 61.14
N GLY A 137 45.35 17.79 60.34
CA GLY A 137 44.21 18.60 60.79
C GLY A 137 43.00 18.30 59.89
N LYS A 138 41.84 18.42 60.26
CA LYS A 138 40.55 18.03 59.67
C LYS A 138 40.16 18.74 58.35
N THR A 139 41.10 19.34 57.59
CA THR A 139 40.82 20.09 56.37
C THR A 139 41.42 19.39 55.16
N ILE A 140 40.57 18.65 54.43
CA ILE A 140 40.96 17.85 53.27
C ILE A 140 40.59 18.49 51.92
N TYR A 141 40.18 19.78 51.94
CA TYR A 141 39.83 20.52 50.74
C TYR A 141 40.70 21.78 50.59
N ALA A 142 40.99 22.13 49.37
CA ALA A 142 41.68 23.36 49.02
C ALA A 142 40.92 24.17 47.96
N PRO A 143 41.12 25.51 47.88
CA PRO A 143 40.42 26.31 46.83
C PRO A 143 40.63 25.76 45.44
N SER A 144 39.60 25.81 44.64
CA SER A 144 39.70 25.52 43.19
C SER A 144 40.58 26.55 42.48
N GLY A 145 41.25 26.17 41.38
CA GLY A 145 42.16 27.06 40.63
C GLY A 145 43.66 26.85 40.94
N LEU A 146 44.02 25.98 41.86
CA LEU A 146 45.38 25.53 42.04
C LEU A 146 45.73 24.38 41.10
N THR A 147 47.05 24.20 40.78
CA THR A 147 47.51 23.10 39.96
C THR A 147 47.23 21.77 40.66
N THR A 148 46.39 20.93 40.02
CA THR A 148 45.98 19.61 40.58
C THR A 148 46.62 18.50 39.75
N ASN A 149 46.82 17.33 40.39
CA ASN A 149 47.27 16.10 39.74
C ASN A 149 46.11 15.12 39.65
N ALA A 150 46.05 14.33 38.58
CA ALA A 150 45.10 13.26 38.45
C ALA A 150 45.32 12.20 39.53
N MET A 151 44.26 11.80 40.20
CA MET A 151 44.29 10.69 41.17
C MET A 151 44.32 9.35 40.41
N ASN A 152 44.57 8.27 41.15
CA ASN A 152 44.57 6.93 40.58
C ASN A 152 43.27 6.63 39.83
N SER A 153 43.36 6.00 38.66
CA SER A 153 42.20 5.64 37.80
C SER A 153 41.18 4.77 38.51
N GLY A 154 41.54 4.02 39.54
CA GLY A 154 40.63 3.26 40.41
C GLY A 154 39.84 4.09 41.43
N SER A 155 40.11 5.40 41.56
CA SER A 155 39.50 6.27 42.56
C SER A 155 38.04 6.61 42.26
N VAL A 156 37.56 6.37 41.05
CA VAL A 156 36.18 6.56 40.60
C VAL A 156 35.65 5.27 40.03
N VAL A 157 34.62 4.71 40.63
CA VAL A 157 33.92 3.52 40.16
C VAL A 157 32.53 3.94 39.70
N LEU A 158 32.25 3.70 38.42
CA LEU A 158 30.90 3.86 37.85
C LEU A 158 30.10 2.58 38.07
N ASN A 159 29.08 2.62 38.94
CA ASN A 159 28.24 1.45 39.21
C ASN A 159 27.18 1.19 38.14
N SER A 160 26.83 2.17 37.34
CA SER A 160 25.91 2.00 36.21
C SER A 160 26.14 3.09 35.15
N PHE A 161 26.10 2.68 33.91
CA PHE A 161 26.06 3.56 32.74
C PHE A 161 24.87 3.16 31.88
N THR A 162 23.92 4.04 31.66
CA THR A 162 22.80 3.82 30.76
C THR A 162 23.14 4.48 29.42
N SER A 163 23.37 3.67 28.40
CA SER A 163 23.45 4.14 27.04
C SER A 163 22.03 4.25 26.45
N SER A 164 21.68 5.38 25.86
CA SER A 164 20.43 5.50 25.11
C SER A 164 20.54 4.68 23.81
N VAL A 165 19.65 3.72 23.64
CA VAL A 165 19.52 3.01 22.37
C VAL A 165 18.90 3.99 21.35
N PRO A 166 19.51 4.20 20.17
CA PRO A 166 18.92 5.07 19.18
C PRO A 166 17.55 4.51 18.74
N THR A 167 16.55 5.36 18.73
CA THR A 167 15.22 5.01 18.18
C THR A 167 15.33 4.99 16.66
N VAL A 168 15.10 3.84 16.06
CA VAL A 168 15.04 3.72 14.60
C VAL A 168 13.61 3.89 14.15
N THR A 169 13.35 4.91 13.35
CA THR A 169 12.03 5.13 12.73
C THR A 169 12.09 4.66 11.28
N VAL A 170 11.24 3.69 10.93
CA VAL A 170 11.03 3.27 9.54
C VAL A 170 9.94 4.16 8.95
N ASN A 171 10.30 4.97 7.97
CA ASN A 171 9.32 5.79 7.26
C ASN A 171 8.50 4.92 6.31
N PRO A 172 7.20 5.22 6.13
CA PRO A 172 6.38 4.54 5.15
C PRO A 172 6.96 4.76 3.74
N ALA A 173 6.98 3.69 2.93
CA ALA A 173 7.36 3.73 1.53
C ALA A 173 6.13 3.51 0.65
N GLY A 174 6.06 4.21 -0.50
CA GLY A 174 4.95 4.14 -1.45
C GLY A 174 4.00 5.33 -1.35
N ASN A 175 3.21 5.54 -2.41
CA ASN A 175 2.34 6.71 -2.55
C ASN A 175 0.86 6.36 -2.64
N SER A 176 0.47 5.08 -2.48
CA SER A 176 -0.91 4.61 -2.63
C SER A 176 -1.56 5.07 -3.95
N VAL A 177 -0.78 5.10 -5.03
CA VAL A 177 -1.24 5.50 -6.36
C VAL A 177 -1.84 4.30 -7.08
N ALA A 178 -2.98 4.51 -7.74
CA ALA A 178 -3.58 3.49 -8.58
C ALA A 178 -2.62 3.07 -9.71
N HIS A 179 -2.55 1.78 -9.98
CA HIS A 179 -1.81 1.22 -11.10
C HIS A 179 -2.75 0.55 -12.09
N PRO A 180 -2.42 0.53 -13.40
CA PRO A 180 -3.21 -0.20 -14.40
C PRO A 180 -3.24 -1.70 -14.08
N ASN A 181 -4.45 -2.28 -14.08
CA ASN A 181 -4.70 -3.70 -13.84
C ASN A 181 -5.09 -4.45 -15.13
N ILE A 182 -4.78 -3.85 -16.29
CA ILE A 182 -5.12 -4.38 -17.60
C ILE A 182 -3.90 -5.08 -18.20
N GLN A 183 -4.08 -6.32 -18.63
CA GLN A 183 -3.09 -7.03 -19.43
C GLN A 183 -2.93 -6.37 -20.81
N PRO A 184 -1.86 -6.65 -21.58
CA PRO A 184 -1.76 -6.20 -22.95
C PRO A 184 -2.97 -6.65 -23.78
N VAL A 185 -3.71 -5.69 -24.37
CA VAL A 185 -4.94 -5.93 -25.14
C VAL A 185 -4.88 -5.21 -26.47
N CYS A 186 -5.65 -5.71 -27.45
CA CYS A 186 -5.92 -5.03 -28.70
C CYS A 186 -7.41 -4.74 -28.80
N GLY A 187 -7.78 -3.48 -28.94
CA GLY A 187 -9.18 -3.06 -29.04
C GLY A 187 -9.80 -3.46 -30.37
N ILE A 188 -10.88 -4.26 -30.32
CA ILE A 188 -11.77 -4.53 -31.45
C ILE A 188 -13.21 -4.34 -30.98
N ASN A 189 -14.13 -4.09 -31.92
CA ASN A 189 -15.53 -3.90 -31.58
C ASN A 189 -16.22 -5.25 -31.33
N TYR A 190 -17.25 -5.25 -30.47
CA TYR A 190 -18.25 -6.30 -30.42
C TYR A 190 -19.54 -5.79 -31.06
N ILE A 191 -20.16 -6.62 -31.89
CA ILE A 191 -21.44 -6.34 -32.53
C ILE A 191 -22.46 -7.39 -32.15
N ILE A 192 -23.72 -6.97 -32.03
CA ILE A 192 -24.88 -7.85 -31.75
C ILE A 192 -25.83 -7.82 -32.93
N CYS A 193 -26.32 -8.99 -33.32
CA CYS A 193 -27.34 -9.11 -34.35
C CYS A 193 -28.70 -8.65 -33.82
N VAL A 194 -29.27 -7.58 -34.39
CA VAL A 194 -30.57 -7.03 -33.98
C VAL A 194 -31.70 -7.50 -34.84
N GLN A 195 -31.42 -7.85 -36.11
CA GLN A 195 -32.36 -8.42 -37.07
C GLN A 195 -31.73 -9.57 -37.83
N GLY A 196 -32.38 -10.73 -37.85
CA GLY A 196 -31.83 -11.94 -38.47
C GLY A 196 -32.70 -13.16 -38.18
N ILE A 197 -32.10 -14.33 -38.13
CA ILE A 197 -32.79 -15.59 -37.83
C ILE A 197 -33.18 -15.64 -36.36
N PHE A 198 -34.46 -15.88 -36.07
CA PHE A 198 -34.92 -16.08 -34.68
C PHE A 198 -34.45 -17.49 -34.21
N PRO A 199 -33.77 -17.59 -33.02
CA PRO A 199 -33.35 -18.87 -32.51
C PRO A 199 -34.56 -19.71 -32.09
N SER A 200 -34.69 -20.93 -32.63
CA SER A 200 -35.66 -21.90 -32.13
C SER A 200 -35.23 -22.43 -30.76
N ARG A 201 -36.20 -22.66 -29.86
CA ARG A 201 -36.02 -23.51 -28.68
C ARG A 201 -36.62 -24.87 -29.02
N ASP A 202 -35.79 -25.88 -29.08
CA ASP A 202 -36.23 -27.26 -29.22
C ASP A 202 -36.79 -27.77 -27.89
#